data_2c57e99d2b9f92d2305fe1cd04590c7e
#
_entry.id   2c57e99d2b9f92d2305fe1cd04590c7e
#
_cell.length_a   1.000
_cell.length_b   1.000
_cell.length_c   1.000
_cell.angle_alpha   90.00
_cell.angle_beta   90.00
_cell.angle_gamma   90.00
#
_symmetry.space_group_name_H-M   'P 1'
#
loop_
_entity.id
_entity.type
_entity.pdbx_description
1 polymer ?
#
loop_
_entity_poly.entity_id
_entity_poly.type
_entity_poly.pdbx_seq_one_letter_code
_entity_poly.pdbx_strand_id
1 'polypeptide(L)'
;PSLDAALWRKLCWNVPFNGLSIAGGGISCDAILADPSLMNRARVLMEEIRSAARKAGHPIEDSFLDRQFEVTATMGAYQPSSLIDFLDGRPVEVDAIWGEPLLRGRRLGVEMPTLEKLNTEIRQALKQRG
;
A
#
# COMPACT_ATOMS: atom_id res chain seq x y z
N PRO A 1 -6.62 6.76 19.20
CA PRO A 1 -5.43 7.20 19.86
C PRO A 1 -4.16 6.78 19.14
N SER A 2 -3.06 6.62 19.87
CA SER A 2 -1.74 6.38 19.27
C SER A 2 -1.67 5.08 18.47
N LEU A 3 -2.40 4.04 18.85
CA LEU A 3 -2.39 2.78 18.11
C LEU A 3 -2.97 2.95 16.70
N ASP A 4 -4.09 3.67 16.58
CA ASP A 4 -4.70 3.94 15.28
C ASP A 4 -3.82 4.86 14.44
N ALA A 5 -3.22 5.87 15.05
CA ALA A 5 -2.30 6.76 14.35
C ALA A 5 -1.11 5.97 13.78
N ALA A 6 -0.53 5.08 14.57
CA ALA A 6 0.58 4.23 14.13
C ALA A 6 0.16 3.30 12.99
N LEU A 7 -1.04 2.75 13.07
CA LEU A 7 -1.57 1.88 12.01
C LEU A 7 -1.72 2.62 10.69
N TRP A 8 -2.30 3.83 10.71
CA TRP A 8 -2.47 4.62 9.48
C TRP A 8 -1.13 4.97 8.85
N ARG A 9 -0.12 5.31 9.66
CA ARG A 9 1.23 5.59 9.15
C ARG A 9 1.87 4.36 8.54
N LYS A 10 1.72 3.21 9.19
CA LYS A 10 2.21 1.94 8.66
C LYS A 10 1.58 1.62 7.30
N LEU A 11 0.28 1.86 7.17
CA LEU A 11 -0.45 1.62 5.93
C LEU A 11 0.01 2.53 4.77
N CYS A 12 0.51 3.73 5.07
CA CYS A 12 1.05 4.61 4.04
C CYS A 12 2.18 3.96 3.25
N TRP A 13 2.97 3.11 3.87
CA TRP A 13 4.03 2.36 3.20
C TRP A 13 3.54 0.99 2.72
N ASN A 14 2.90 0.24 3.60
CA ASN A 14 2.51 -1.15 3.30
C ASN A 14 1.53 -1.25 2.13
N VAL A 15 0.53 -0.37 2.06
CA VAL A 15 -0.47 -0.43 1.01
C VAL A 15 0.15 -0.27 -0.38
N PRO A 16 0.90 0.81 -0.67
CA PRO A 16 1.47 0.95 -2.00
C PRO A 16 2.60 -0.02 -2.30
N PHE A 17 3.58 -0.14 -1.41
CA PHE A 17 4.79 -0.91 -1.75
C PHE A 17 4.57 -2.42 -1.72
N ASN A 18 3.88 -2.95 -0.71
CA ASN A 18 3.51 -4.37 -0.75
C ASN A 18 2.54 -4.67 -1.90
N GLY A 19 1.56 -3.79 -2.10
CA GLY A 19 0.52 -4.02 -3.09
C GLY A 19 1.02 -3.96 -4.53
N LEU A 20 1.79 -2.93 -4.86
CA LEU A 20 2.31 -2.77 -6.22
C LEU A 20 3.36 -3.83 -6.56
N SER A 21 4.11 -4.31 -5.56
CA SER A 21 5.02 -5.43 -5.75
C SER A 21 4.27 -6.68 -6.23
N ILE A 22 3.14 -6.97 -5.61
CA ILE A 22 2.32 -8.14 -5.98
C ILE A 22 1.60 -7.89 -7.31
N ALA A 23 0.90 -6.76 -7.44
CA ALA A 23 0.13 -6.42 -8.62
C ALA A 23 1.01 -6.26 -9.86
N GLY A 24 2.27 -5.89 -9.67
CA GLY A 24 3.25 -5.79 -10.75
C GLY A 24 3.84 -7.12 -11.21
N GLY A 25 3.37 -8.23 -10.66
CA GLY A 25 3.82 -9.56 -11.05
C GLY A 25 4.98 -10.09 -10.23
N GLY A 26 5.24 -9.52 -9.07
CA GLY A 26 6.31 -9.97 -8.18
C GLY A 26 7.58 -9.16 -8.32
N ILE A 27 7.46 -7.83 -8.32
CA ILE A 27 8.61 -6.93 -8.47
C ILE A 27 9.07 -6.37 -7.13
N SER A 28 10.36 -6.04 -7.03
CA SER A 28 10.94 -5.43 -5.84
C SER A 28 10.71 -3.92 -5.80
N CYS A 29 11.00 -3.30 -4.65
CA CYS A 29 10.73 -1.87 -4.45
C CYS A 29 11.49 -0.97 -5.42
N ASP A 30 12.73 -1.31 -5.78
CA ASP A 30 13.51 -0.53 -6.73
C ASP A 30 12.84 -0.49 -8.12
N ALA A 31 12.20 -1.57 -8.52
CA ALA A 31 11.48 -1.63 -9.79
C ALA A 31 10.26 -0.70 -9.77
N ILE A 32 9.58 -0.58 -8.62
CA ILE A 32 8.48 0.36 -8.47
C ILE A 32 8.99 1.79 -8.60
N LEU A 33 10.09 2.11 -7.91
CA LEU A 33 10.66 3.46 -7.93
C LEU A 33 11.19 3.86 -9.31
N ALA A 34 11.65 2.88 -10.10
CA ALA A 34 12.19 3.12 -11.44
C ALA A 34 11.12 3.36 -12.50
N ASP A 35 9.87 3.03 -12.20
CA ASP A 35 8.75 3.17 -13.15
C ASP A 35 7.92 4.39 -12.78
N PRO A 36 7.91 5.46 -13.62
CA PRO A 36 7.15 6.68 -13.30
C PRO A 36 5.66 6.44 -13.09
N SER A 37 5.07 5.49 -13.81
CA SER A 37 3.65 5.15 -13.66
C SER A 37 3.37 4.52 -12.29
N LEU A 38 4.23 3.59 -11.87
CA LEU A 38 4.11 2.94 -10.56
C LEU A 38 4.40 3.91 -9.43
N MET A 39 5.39 4.79 -9.60
CA MET A 39 5.69 5.84 -8.63
C MET A 39 4.49 6.76 -8.41
N ASN A 40 3.87 7.19 -9.50
CA ASN A 40 2.68 8.03 -9.41
C ASN A 40 1.55 7.29 -8.70
N ARG A 41 1.35 6.04 -9.04
CA ARG A 41 0.32 5.21 -8.43
C ARG A 41 0.57 5.01 -6.93
N ALA A 42 1.82 4.81 -6.53
CA ALA A 42 2.19 4.72 -5.12
C ALA A 42 1.86 6.01 -4.38
N ARG A 43 2.14 7.17 -4.99
CA ARG A 43 1.84 8.46 -4.38
C ARG A 43 0.32 8.65 -4.21
N VAL A 44 -0.46 8.29 -5.22
CA VAL A 44 -1.92 8.41 -5.16
C VAL A 44 -2.48 7.49 -4.07
N LEU A 45 -1.97 6.28 -3.95
CA LEU A 45 -2.38 5.36 -2.89
C LEU A 45 -2.08 5.93 -1.50
N MET A 46 -0.91 6.52 -1.31
CA MET A 46 -0.57 7.17 -0.04
C MET A 46 -1.51 8.32 0.27
N GLU A 47 -1.88 9.12 -0.74
CA GLU A 47 -2.80 10.23 -0.56
C GLU A 47 -4.19 9.75 -0.16
N GLU A 48 -4.64 8.63 -0.71
CA GLU A 48 -5.92 8.05 -0.33
C GLU A 48 -5.89 7.58 1.13
N ILE A 49 -4.82 6.92 1.55
CA ILE A 49 -4.65 6.48 2.94
C ILE A 49 -4.59 7.71 3.86
N ARG A 50 -3.85 8.74 3.47
CA ARG A 50 -3.76 9.98 4.27
C ARG A 50 -5.13 10.64 4.43
N SER A 51 -5.92 10.66 3.37
CA SER A 51 -7.26 11.24 3.40
C SER A 51 -8.16 10.50 4.41
N ALA A 52 -8.10 9.17 4.41
CA ALA A 52 -8.85 8.37 5.36
C ALA A 52 -8.35 8.60 6.80
N ALA A 53 -7.04 8.65 6.98
CA ALA A 53 -6.44 8.91 8.30
C ALA A 53 -6.87 10.26 8.85
N ARG A 54 -6.85 11.29 8.01
CA ARG A 54 -7.29 12.64 8.42
C ARG A 54 -8.75 12.64 8.86
N LYS A 55 -9.60 11.96 8.11
CA LYS A 55 -11.03 11.86 8.43
C LYS A 55 -11.24 11.11 9.75
N ALA A 56 -10.36 10.16 10.05
CA ALA A 56 -10.38 9.41 11.30
C ALA A 56 -9.79 10.19 12.48
N GLY A 57 -9.30 11.41 12.27
CA GLY A 57 -8.74 12.25 13.33
C GLY A 57 -7.23 12.10 13.50
N HIS A 58 -6.54 11.52 12.52
CA HIS A 58 -5.09 11.26 12.58
C HIS A 58 -4.39 11.87 11.36
N PRO A 59 -4.23 13.21 11.31
CA PRO A 59 -3.61 13.87 10.16
C PRO A 59 -2.15 13.42 9.97
N ILE A 60 -1.76 13.29 8.70
CA ILE A 60 -0.41 12.88 8.32
C ILE A 60 0.18 13.99 7.44
N GLU A 61 1.40 14.42 7.74
CA GLU A 61 2.06 15.53 7.06
C GLU A 61 2.62 15.11 5.70
N ASP A 62 2.73 16.09 4.79
CA ASP A 62 3.36 15.87 3.48
C ASP A 62 4.77 15.33 3.62
N SER A 63 5.54 15.85 4.59
CA SER A 63 6.91 15.41 4.84
C SER A 63 7.00 13.93 5.19
N PHE A 64 5.98 13.39 5.87
CA PHE A 64 5.94 11.96 6.19
C PHE A 64 5.83 11.12 4.90
N LEU A 65 4.98 11.54 3.96
CA LEU A 65 4.82 10.83 2.69
C LEU A 65 6.10 10.89 1.86
N ASP A 66 6.72 12.06 1.77
CA ASP A 66 7.98 12.22 1.04
C ASP A 66 9.07 11.32 1.61
N ARG A 67 9.13 11.23 2.94
CA ARG A 67 10.11 10.40 3.62
C ARG A 67 9.95 8.92 3.30
N GLN A 68 8.71 8.45 3.07
CA GLN A 68 8.50 7.04 2.70
C GLN A 68 9.22 6.70 1.39
N PHE A 69 9.17 7.60 0.41
CA PHE A 69 9.90 7.40 -0.84
C PHE A 69 11.41 7.51 -0.66
N GLU A 70 11.87 8.47 0.14
CA GLU A 70 13.30 8.66 0.42
C GLU A 70 13.91 7.42 1.09
N VAL A 71 13.25 6.90 2.11
CA VAL A 71 13.71 5.72 2.82
C VAL A 71 13.69 4.50 1.90
N THR A 72 12.63 4.33 1.12
CA THR A 72 12.50 3.20 0.21
C THR A 72 13.61 3.21 -0.85
N ALA A 73 14.02 4.40 -1.31
CA ALA A 73 15.11 4.53 -2.28
C ALA A 73 16.44 3.98 -1.75
N THR A 74 16.62 3.95 -0.42
CA THR A 74 17.84 3.41 0.19
C THR A 74 17.82 1.89 0.36
N MET A 75 16.68 1.25 0.12
CA MET A 75 16.51 -0.19 0.34
C MET A 75 16.96 -1.05 -0.84
N GLY A 76 17.20 -0.43 -2.00
CA GLY A 76 17.58 -1.19 -3.20
C GLY A 76 16.47 -2.14 -3.65
N ALA A 77 16.86 -3.36 -4.00
CA ALA A 77 15.93 -4.38 -4.49
C ALA A 77 15.18 -5.08 -3.35
N TYR A 78 14.70 -4.31 -2.39
CA TYR A 78 13.99 -4.83 -1.23
C TYR A 78 12.69 -5.54 -1.62
N GLN A 79 12.46 -6.71 -1.05
CA GLN A 79 11.23 -7.47 -1.22
C GLN A 79 10.39 -7.34 0.06
N PRO A 80 9.24 -6.63 0.00
CA PRO A 80 8.37 -6.54 1.18
C PRO A 80 7.84 -7.90 1.61
N SER A 81 7.45 -8.01 2.87
CA SER A 81 7.03 -9.30 3.45
C SER A 81 5.88 -9.96 2.71
N SER A 82 4.88 -9.18 2.29
CA SER A 82 3.74 -9.73 1.54
C SER A 82 4.16 -10.23 0.16
N LEU A 83 5.14 -9.58 -0.47
CA LEU A 83 5.69 -10.05 -1.74
C LEU A 83 6.39 -11.40 -1.55
N ILE A 84 7.17 -11.54 -0.49
CA ILE A 84 7.85 -12.80 -0.18
C ILE A 84 6.82 -13.93 -0.01
N ASP A 85 5.76 -13.69 0.75
CA ASP A 85 4.68 -14.66 0.93
C ASP A 85 4.02 -15.01 -0.41
N PHE A 86 3.78 -14.00 -1.24
CA PHE A 86 3.19 -14.20 -2.56
C PHE A 86 4.08 -15.08 -3.44
N LEU A 87 5.37 -14.79 -3.51
CA LEU A 87 6.32 -15.54 -4.33
C LEU A 87 6.51 -16.97 -3.83
N ASP A 88 6.44 -17.18 -2.52
CA ASP A 88 6.61 -18.50 -1.91
C ASP A 88 5.32 -19.34 -1.90
N GLY A 89 4.22 -18.81 -2.43
CA GLY A 89 2.95 -19.52 -2.45
C GLY A 89 2.24 -19.57 -1.11
N ARG A 90 2.66 -18.74 -0.15
CA ARG A 90 2.03 -18.66 1.18
C ARG A 90 0.83 -17.72 1.17
N PRO A 91 -0.08 -17.83 2.16
CA PRO A 91 -1.19 -16.90 2.28
C PRO A 91 -0.69 -15.45 2.45
N VAL A 92 -1.40 -14.51 1.80
CA VAL A 92 -1.14 -13.09 1.91
C VAL A 92 -2.28 -12.44 2.69
N GLU A 93 -1.95 -11.53 3.61
CA GLU A 93 -2.90 -10.85 4.49
C GLU A 93 -3.67 -9.74 3.74
N VAL A 94 -4.47 -10.14 2.73
CA VAL A 94 -5.16 -9.19 1.85
C VAL A 94 -6.15 -8.32 2.62
N ASP A 95 -6.97 -8.95 3.45
CA ASP A 95 -8.01 -8.22 4.18
C ASP A 95 -7.41 -7.22 5.16
N ALA A 96 -6.33 -7.59 5.85
CA ALA A 96 -5.71 -6.72 6.84
C ALA A 96 -5.02 -5.51 6.20
N ILE A 97 -4.32 -5.70 5.08
CA ILE A 97 -3.49 -4.63 4.51
C ILE A 97 -4.28 -3.75 3.54
N TRP A 98 -5.12 -4.33 2.71
CA TRP A 98 -5.83 -3.58 1.66
C TRP A 98 -7.34 -3.53 1.87
N GLY A 99 -7.95 -4.62 2.29
CA GLY A 99 -9.40 -4.69 2.48
C GLY A 99 -9.88 -3.83 3.64
N GLU A 100 -9.23 -3.91 4.79
CA GLU A 100 -9.65 -3.18 5.98
C GLU A 100 -9.53 -1.65 5.83
N PRO A 101 -8.40 -1.11 5.32
CA PRO A 101 -8.33 0.34 5.08
C PRO A 101 -9.38 0.82 4.09
N LEU A 102 -9.68 0.03 3.06
CA LEU A 102 -10.71 0.38 2.08
C LEU A 102 -12.09 0.46 2.76
N LEU A 103 -12.40 -0.51 3.60
CA LEU A 103 -13.66 -0.55 4.33
C LEU A 103 -13.78 0.62 5.31
N ARG A 104 -12.71 0.91 6.04
CA ARG A 104 -12.66 2.05 6.96
C ARG A 104 -12.86 3.37 6.23
N GLY A 105 -12.20 3.54 5.09
CA GLY A 105 -12.36 4.73 4.28
C GLY A 105 -13.80 4.92 3.82
N ARG A 106 -14.45 3.86 3.37
CA ARG A 106 -15.86 3.91 2.97
C ARG A 106 -16.78 4.33 4.12
N ARG A 107 -16.54 3.81 5.32
CA ARG A 107 -17.32 4.18 6.51
C ARG A 107 -17.14 5.64 6.87
N LEU A 108 -15.97 6.20 6.57
CA LEU A 108 -15.66 7.60 6.82
C LEU A 108 -16.12 8.54 5.70
N GLY A 109 -16.67 7.97 4.62
CA GLY A 109 -17.10 8.74 3.45
C GLY A 109 -15.96 9.18 2.54
N VAL A 110 -14.82 8.49 2.60
CA VAL A 110 -13.65 8.79 1.78
C VAL A 110 -13.63 7.85 0.59
N GLU A 111 -13.54 8.40 -0.62
CA GLU A 111 -13.40 7.61 -1.83
C GLU A 111 -11.93 7.23 -2.03
N MET A 112 -11.68 5.96 -2.31
CA MET A 112 -10.32 5.43 -2.48
C MET A 112 -10.29 4.55 -3.73
N PRO A 113 -10.51 5.16 -4.92
CA PRO A 113 -10.64 4.37 -6.16
C PRO A 113 -9.35 3.63 -6.54
N THR A 114 -8.20 4.21 -6.26
CA THR A 114 -6.92 3.56 -6.58
C THR A 114 -6.68 2.35 -5.69
N LEU A 115 -7.02 2.46 -4.40
CA LEU A 115 -6.92 1.33 -3.47
C LEU A 115 -7.92 0.24 -3.85
N GLU A 116 -9.13 0.62 -4.22
CA GLU A 116 -10.14 -0.36 -4.66
C GLU A 116 -9.64 -1.17 -5.84
N LYS A 117 -9.04 -0.51 -6.83
CA LYS A 117 -8.48 -1.17 -7.99
C LYS A 117 -7.31 -2.08 -7.60
N LEU A 118 -6.42 -1.61 -6.74
CA LEU A 118 -5.28 -2.39 -6.27
C LEU A 118 -5.75 -3.64 -5.52
N ASN A 119 -6.74 -3.51 -4.65
CA ASN A 119 -7.30 -4.64 -3.90
C ASN A 119 -7.79 -5.72 -4.86
N THR A 120 -8.49 -5.33 -5.93
CA THR A 120 -8.96 -6.26 -6.96
C THR A 120 -7.79 -6.92 -7.68
N GLU A 121 -6.78 -6.15 -8.06
CA GLU A 121 -5.59 -6.67 -8.75
C GLU A 121 -4.84 -7.69 -7.91
N ILE A 122 -4.70 -7.43 -6.61
CA ILE A 122 -4.02 -8.34 -5.69
C ILE A 122 -4.78 -9.66 -5.59
N ARG A 123 -6.10 -9.60 -5.45
CA ARG A 123 -6.94 -10.80 -5.37
C ARG A 123 -6.87 -11.62 -6.67
N GLN A 124 -6.80 -10.95 -7.79
CA GLN A 124 -6.62 -11.59 -9.10
C GLN A 124 -5.26 -12.27 -9.20
N ALA A 125 -4.20 -11.60 -8.78
CA ALA A 125 -2.85 -12.15 -8.80
C ALA A 125 -2.76 -13.41 -7.94
N LEU A 126 -3.42 -13.41 -6.77
CA LEU A 126 -3.45 -14.57 -5.89
C LEU A 126 -4.21 -15.74 -6.53
N LYS A 127 -5.29 -15.47 -7.23
CA LYS A 127 -6.02 -16.51 -7.97
C LYS A 127 -5.19 -17.11 -9.08
N GLN A 128 -4.51 -16.27 -9.87
CA GLN A 128 -3.68 -16.71 -10.99
C GLN A 128 -2.46 -17.49 -10.52
N ARG A 129 -1.97 -17.19 -9.35
CA ARG A 129 -0.85 -17.91 -8.75
C ARG A 129 -1.20 -19.38 -8.49
N GLY A 130 -2.48 -19.63 -8.28
CA GLY A 130 -2.97 -20.96 -7.95
C GLY A 130 -2.93 -21.19 -6.48
#